data_5a15d2dc667efe56f40dc158ee185146
#
_entry.id   5a15d2dc667efe56f40dc158ee185146
#
_cell.length_a   1.000
_cell.length_b   1.000
_cell.length_c   1.000
_cell.angle_alpha   90.00
_cell.angle_beta   90.00
_cell.angle_gamma   90.00
#
_symmetry.space_group_name_H-M   'P 1'
#
loop_
_entity.id
_entity.type
_entity.pdbx_description
1 polymer ?
#
loop_
_entity_poly.entity_id
_entity_poly.type
_entity_poly.pdbx_seq_one_letter_code
_entity_poly.pdbx_strand_id
1 'polypeptide(L)'
;MTPRSDWGDEPPRRSQRGLGPGDAPPMSRGSRASVLSPAGPPLFSLAALVVVVAFTVVAFWLGHRASIGILDTGRSVDFNTFGYIVGCFVSIVALFRFLRADQRARDTRMYQGWRFGNARRIALWLAVSGWTLGAVHLLFWARDLTRP
;
A
#
# COMPACT_ATOMS: atom_id res chain seq x y z
N MET A 1 -60.98 9.03 -14.75
CA MET A 1 -60.18 10.25 -14.89
C MET A 1 -58.75 9.89 -14.58
N THR A 2 -57.98 9.58 -15.61
CA THR A 2 -56.52 9.24 -15.50
C THR A 2 -55.73 10.41 -16.02
N PRO A 3 -54.78 10.96 -15.29
CA PRO A 3 -53.95 12.06 -15.80
C PRO A 3 -52.93 11.51 -16.78
N ARG A 4 -52.96 12.08 -17.96
CA ARG A 4 -52.05 11.88 -19.10
C ARG A 4 -50.74 12.58 -18.79
N SER A 5 -49.67 11.83 -18.55
CA SER A 5 -48.35 12.37 -18.41
C SER A 5 -47.71 12.63 -19.79
N ASP A 6 -47.68 13.91 -20.13
CA ASP A 6 -47.03 14.43 -21.34
C ASP A 6 -45.53 14.60 -21.07
N TRP A 7 -44.76 13.60 -21.42
CA TRP A 7 -43.31 13.69 -21.42
C TRP A 7 -42.80 13.84 -22.86
N GLY A 8 -43.05 15.01 -23.42
CA GLY A 8 -42.62 15.38 -24.76
C GLY A 8 -41.54 16.45 -24.77
N ASP A 9 -40.42 16.21 -24.09
CA ASP A 9 -39.22 17.03 -24.27
C ASP A 9 -38.22 16.30 -25.16
N GLU A 10 -38.45 16.41 -26.48
CA GLU A 10 -37.39 16.10 -27.44
C GLU A 10 -36.21 17.05 -27.21
N PRO A 11 -34.97 16.54 -27.00
CA PRO A 11 -33.82 17.41 -26.93
C PRO A 11 -33.59 18.10 -28.28
N PRO A 12 -33.21 19.38 -28.29
CA PRO A 12 -33.06 20.15 -29.53
C PRO A 12 -32.02 19.45 -30.41
N ARG A 13 -32.42 19.02 -31.60
CA ARG A 13 -31.53 18.53 -32.66
C ARG A 13 -30.51 19.61 -32.94
N ARG A 14 -29.29 19.43 -32.40
CA ARG A 14 -28.11 20.19 -32.82
C ARG A 14 -28.00 20.01 -34.34
N SER A 15 -28.32 21.03 -35.07
CA SER A 15 -28.05 21.12 -36.50
C SER A 15 -26.58 20.81 -36.72
N GLN A 16 -26.28 19.64 -37.25
CA GLN A 16 -24.99 19.33 -37.82
C GLN A 16 -24.79 20.30 -39.01
N ARG A 17 -24.25 21.47 -38.67
CA ARG A 17 -23.72 22.39 -39.70
C ARG A 17 -22.63 21.61 -40.45
N GLY A 18 -22.93 21.30 -41.70
CA GLY A 18 -22.01 20.57 -42.56
C GLY A 18 -20.64 21.25 -42.58
N LEU A 19 -19.67 20.54 -42.02
CA LEU A 19 -18.26 20.87 -42.22
C LEU A 19 -17.96 20.67 -43.68
N GLY A 20 -17.64 21.78 -44.37
CA GLY A 20 -17.21 21.75 -45.75
C GLY A 20 -15.93 20.90 -45.90
N PRO A 21 -15.64 20.34 -47.09
CA PRO A 21 -14.50 19.44 -47.31
C PRO A 21 -13.11 20.08 -47.10
N GLY A 22 -13.03 21.30 -46.58
CA GLY A 22 -11.79 22.02 -46.29
C GLY A 22 -11.50 22.32 -44.83
N ASP A 23 -12.47 22.08 -43.90
CA ASP A 23 -12.33 22.44 -42.48
C ASP A 23 -11.96 21.25 -41.58
N ALA A 24 -11.07 20.39 -42.05
CA ALA A 24 -10.43 19.45 -41.13
C ALA A 24 -9.63 20.26 -40.12
N PRO A 25 -9.95 20.20 -38.82
CA PRO A 25 -9.16 20.86 -37.82
C PRO A 25 -7.70 20.39 -37.96
N PRO A 26 -6.71 21.29 -37.83
CA PRO A 26 -5.32 20.89 -37.93
C PRO A 26 -5.10 19.78 -36.88
N MET A 27 -4.84 18.57 -37.35
CA MET A 27 -4.40 17.49 -36.49
C MET A 27 -3.19 18.00 -35.75
N SER A 28 -3.37 18.37 -34.49
CA SER A 28 -2.28 18.78 -33.64
C SER A 28 -1.29 17.60 -33.57
N ARG A 29 -0.25 17.70 -34.41
CA ARG A 29 0.94 16.85 -34.41
C ARG A 29 1.65 17.01 -33.05
N GLY A 30 1.08 16.52 -31.99
CA GLY A 30 1.69 16.78 -30.68
C GLY A 30 1.19 15.95 -29.51
N SER A 31 0.10 15.25 -29.63
CA SER A 31 -0.16 14.19 -28.69
C SER A 31 0.70 12.99 -29.06
N ARG A 32 1.99 13.07 -28.68
CA ARG A 32 2.70 11.83 -28.33
C ARG A 32 1.76 11.16 -27.35
N ALA A 33 0.97 10.20 -27.81
CA ALA A 33 0.32 9.26 -26.95
C ALA A 33 1.42 8.81 -25.99
N SER A 34 1.43 9.38 -24.80
CA SER A 34 2.31 8.92 -23.73
C SER A 34 1.93 7.46 -23.62
N VAL A 35 2.77 6.58 -24.16
CA VAL A 35 2.61 5.13 -24.07
C VAL A 35 2.52 4.91 -22.58
N LEU A 36 1.27 4.73 -22.09
CA LEU A 36 1.00 4.54 -20.67
C LEU A 36 1.74 3.27 -20.29
N SER A 37 2.92 3.44 -19.70
CA SER A 37 3.71 2.33 -19.24
C SER A 37 2.85 1.50 -18.29
N PRO A 38 2.74 0.18 -18.51
CA PRO A 38 1.98 -0.68 -17.62
C PRO A 38 2.49 -0.49 -16.18
N ALA A 39 1.61 -0.07 -15.29
CA ALA A 39 1.97 0.11 -13.89
C ALA A 39 1.74 -1.20 -13.14
N GLY A 40 2.74 -1.60 -12.38
CA GLY A 40 2.65 -2.68 -11.40
C GLY A 40 2.44 -2.14 -9.98
N PRO A 41 2.29 -3.04 -9.00
CA PRO A 41 2.24 -2.66 -7.60
C PRO A 41 3.54 -1.95 -7.19
N PRO A 42 3.53 -1.09 -6.18
CA PRO A 42 4.71 -0.39 -5.70
C PRO A 42 5.69 -1.36 -5.01
N LEU A 43 6.52 -2.03 -5.81
CA LEU A 43 7.46 -3.07 -5.34
C LEU A 43 8.42 -2.53 -4.27
N PHE A 44 8.80 -1.26 -4.37
CA PHE A 44 9.64 -0.63 -3.36
C PHE A 44 8.96 -0.59 -1.98
N SER A 45 7.68 -0.26 -1.92
CA SER A 45 6.93 -0.25 -0.66
C SER A 45 6.67 -1.66 -0.13
N LEU A 46 6.56 -2.66 -1.00
CA LEU A 46 6.47 -4.07 -0.60
C LEU A 46 7.80 -4.55 -0.02
N ALA A 47 8.91 -4.22 -0.67
CA ALA A 47 10.26 -4.53 -0.17
C ALA A 47 10.50 -3.89 1.21
N ALA A 48 10.05 -2.65 1.43
CA ALA A 48 10.14 -2.00 2.74
C ALA A 48 9.40 -2.79 3.83
N LEU A 49 8.21 -3.35 3.54
CA LEU A 49 7.51 -4.22 4.49
C LEU A 49 8.30 -5.50 4.81
N VAL A 50 8.90 -6.13 3.81
CA VAL A 50 9.76 -7.32 4.03
C VAL A 50 10.93 -6.96 4.93
N VAL A 51 11.59 -5.83 4.69
CA VAL A 51 12.70 -5.35 5.52
C VAL A 51 12.26 -5.11 6.96
N VAL A 52 11.11 -4.48 7.19
CA VAL A 52 10.55 -4.26 8.53
C VAL A 52 10.34 -5.57 9.27
N VAL A 53 9.72 -6.58 8.61
CA VAL A 53 9.51 -7.90 9.22
C VAL A 53 10.84 -8.57 9.53
N ALA A 54 11.80 -8.54 8.60
CA ALA A 54 13.13 -9.12 8.81
C ALA A 54 13.86 -8.47 10.00
N PHE A 55 13.80 -7.15 10.12
CA PHE A 55 14.36 -6.42 11.26
C PHE A 55 13.69 -6.82 12.58
N THR A 56 12.38 -6.99 12.61
CA THR A 56 11.65 -7.42 13.80
C THR A 56 12.06 -8.83 14.22
N VAL A 57 12.24 -9.75 13.25
CA VAL A 57 12.72 -11.13 13.52
C VAL A 57 14.15 -11.11 14.07
N VAL A 58 15.03 -10.30 13.48
CA VAL A 58 16.43 -10.17 13.96
C VAL A 58 16.45 -9.59 15.38
N ALA A 59 15.68 -8.55 15.65
CA ALA A 59 15.57 -7.96 16.98
C ALA A 59 15.07 -8.99 18.00
N PHE A 60 14.10 -9.84 17.62
CA PHE A 60 13.60 -10.92 18.47
C PHE A 60 14.72 -11.94 18.78
N TRP A 61 15.44 -12.36 17.75
CA TRP A 61 16.54 -13.32 17.94
C TRP A 61 17.66 -12.76 18.83
N LEU A 62 18.05 -11.49 18.64
CA LEU A 62 19.04 -10.81 19.46
C LEU A 62 18.54 -10.63 20.90
N GLY A 63 17.31 -10.21 21.10
CA GLY A 63 16.69 -10.07 22.42
C GLY A 63 16.63 -11.39 23.16
N HIS A 64 16.27 -12.48 22.47
CA HIS A 64 16.28 -13.82 23.04
C HIS A 64 17.71 -14.26 23.44
N ARG A 65 18.71 -14.03 22.60
CA ARG A 65 20.12 -14.32 22.89
C ARG A 65 20.63 -13.53 24.10
N ALA A 66 20.23 -12.28 24.24
CA ALA A 66 20.57 -11.46 25.40
C ALA A 66 19.91 -12.00 26.68
N SER A 67 18.65 -12.41 26.62
CA SER A 67 17.89 -12.92 27.77
C SER A 67 18.43 -14.26 28.32
N ILE A 68 19.11 -15.07 27.51
CA ILE A 68 19.75 -16.34 27.92
C ILE A 68 21.24 -16.17 28.32
N GLY A 69 21.71 -14.93 28.49
CA GLY A 69 23.04 -14.63 29.01
C GLY A 69 24.20 -14.77 28.01
N ILE A 70 23.89 -14.94 26.69
CA ILE A 70 24.92 -15.00 25.64
C ILE A 70 25.40 -13.59 25.27
N LEU A 71 24.56 -12.58 25.48
CA LEU A 71 24.87 -11.16 25.31
C LEU A 71 24.64 -10.45 26.63
N ASP A 72 25.22 -9.25 26.79
CA ASP A 72 25.05 -8.44 27.97
C ASP A 72 23.56 -8.17 28.26
N THR A 73 23.07 -8.59 29.43
CA THR A 73 21.66 -8.60 29.82
C THR A 73 21.01 -7.23 29.84
N GLY A 74 21.79 -6.16 30.02
CA GLY A 74 21.27 -4.77 29.97
C GLY A 74 20.68 -4.38 28.62
N ARG A 75 21.03 -5.08 27.55
CA ARG A 75 20.59 -4.79 26.18
C ARG A 75 19.31 -5.55 25.74
N SER A 76 18.85 -6.52 26.51
CA SER A 76 17.63 -7.28 26.18
C SER A 76 16.40 -6.38 26.12
N VAL A 77 16.31 -5.45 27.07
CA VAL A 77 15.22 -4.46 27.14
C VAL A 77 15.22 -3.56 25.90
N ASP A 78 16.39 -3.09 25.48
CA ASP A 78 16.54 -2.22 24.31
C ASP A 78 16.11 -2.93 23.02
N PHE A 79 16.50 -4.18 22.82
CA PHE A 79 16.11 -4.97 21.66
C PHE A 79 14.62 -5.27 21.62
N ASN A 80 14.01 -5.56 22.76
CA ASN A 80 12.59 -5.82 22.86
C ASN A 80 11.77 -4.53 22.61
N THR A 81 12.19 -3.40 23.18
CA THR A 81 11.56 -2.09 22.94
C THR A 81 11.66 -1.70 21.47
N PHE A 82 12.84 -1.87 20.87
CA PHE A 82 13.05 -1.58 19.46
C PHE A 82 12.20 -2.47 18.56
N GLY A 83 12.18 -3.78 18.83
CA GLY A 83 11.37 -4.75 18.09
C GLY A 83 9.86 -4.45 18.17
N TYR A 84 9.38 -4.00 19.33
CA TYR A 84 8.00 -3.54 19.50
C TYR A 84 7.70 -2.31 18.65
N ILE A 85 8.52 -1.27 18.73
CA ILE A 85 8.32 -0.04 17.95
C ILE A 85 8.33 -0.34 16.44
N VAL A 86 9.33 -1.06 15.97
CA VAL A 86 9.47 -1.38 14.53
C VAL A 86 8.34 -2.32 14.09
N GLY A 87 8.07 -3.37 14.84
CA GLY A 87 7.03 -4.34 14.50
C GLY A 87 5.62 -3.74 14.49
N CYS A 88 5.25 -2.98 15.52
CA CYS A 88 3.89 -2.44 15.61
C CYS A 88 3.71 -1.16 14.78
N PHE A 89 4.55 -0.13 14.98
CA PHE A 89 4.30 1.18 14.39
C PHE A 89 4.82 1.28 12.96
N VAL A 90 6.06 0.84 12.70
CA VAL A 90 6.65 0.98 11.37
C VAL A 90 5.94 0.08 10.36
N SER A 91 5.49 -1.12 10.76
CA SER A 91 4.70 -2.01 9.90
C SER A 91 3.39 -1.37 9.45
N ILE A 92 2.67 -0.70 10.37
CA ILE A 92 1.42 -0.01 10.05
C ILE A 92 1.67 1.14 9.09
N VAL A 93 2.66 1.98 9.38
CA VAL A 93 3.03 3.11 8.49
C VAL A 93 3.43 2.62 7.11
N ALA A 94 4.24 1.57 7.03
CA ALA A 94 4.67 0.97 5.77
C ALA A 94 3.47 0.40 4.98
N LEU A 95 2.51 -0.25 5.66
CA LEU A 95 1.28 -0.72 5.04
C LEU A 95 0.45 0.43 4.48
N PHE A 96 0.24 1.51 5.24
CA PHE A 96 -0.50 2.67 4.76
C PHE A 96 0.16 3.32 3.54
N ARG A 97 1.48 3.42 3.54
CA ARG A 97 2.25 3.92 2.39
C ARG A 97 2.06 3.02 1.17
N PHE A 98 2.11 1.71 1.35
CA PHE A 98 1.86 0.75 0.29
C PHE A 98 0.45 0.91 -0.28
N LEU A 99 -0.59 0.91 0.57
CA LEU A 99 -1.99 1.02 0.13
C LEU A 99 -2.24 2.34 -0.62
N ARG A 100 -1.69 3.44 -0.12
CA ARG A 100 -1.82 4.76 -0.77
C ARG A 100 -1.09 4.81 -2.12
N ALA A 101 0.08 4.19 -2.22
CA ALA A 101 0.84 4.11 -3.47
C ALA A 101 0.14 3.18 -4.49
N ASP A 102 -0.39 2.03 -4.04
CA ASP A 102 -1.15 1.10 -4.88
C ASP A 102 -2.42 1.77 -5.42
N GLN A 103 -3.15 2.49 -4.58
CA GLN A 103 -4.35 3.23 -5.00
C GLN A 103 -4.01 4.29 -6.04
N ARG A 104 -2.99 5.11 -5.82
CA ARG A 104 -2.54 6.11 -6.80
C ARG A 104 -2.13 5.47 -8.13
N ALA A 105 -1.46 4.31 -8.09
CA ALA A 105 -1.08 3.60 -9.30
C ALA A 105 -2.30 3.11 -10.10
N ARG A 106 -3.37 2.71 -9.41
CA ARG A 106 -4.65 2.30 -10.04
C ARG A 106 -5.39 3.48 -10.68
N ASP A 107 -5.38 4.64 -10.01
CA ASP A 107 -6.11 5.84 -10.47
C ASP A 107 -5.43 6.52 -11.66
N THR A 108 -4.11 6.41 -11.78
CA THR A 108 -3.32 7.18 -12.75
C THR A 108 -2.84 6.41 -13.96
N ARG A 109 -2.89 5.06 -13.95
CA ARG A 109 -2.27 4.21 -14.99
C ARG A 109 -3.10 2.96 -15.29
N MET A 110 -2.89 2.36 -16.47
CA MET A 110 -3.42 1.02 -16.77
C MET A 110 -2.78 -0.01 -15.85
N TYR A 111 -3.45 -0.33 -14.75
CA TYR A 111 -2.98 -1.27 -13.75
C TYR A 111 -3.18 -2.71 -14.23
N GLN A 112 -2.11 -3.47 -14.39
CA GLN A 112 -2.18 -4.89 -14.75
C GLN A 112 -2.49 -5.75 -13.50
N GLY A 113 -3.69 -5.58 -12.95
CA GLY A 113 -4.11 -6.23 -11.69
C GLY A 113 -4.11 -7.77 -11.73
N TRP A 114 -4.26 -8.38 -12.92
CA TRP A 114 -4.26 -9.83 -13.06
C TRP A 114 -2.89 -10.48 -12.74
N ARG A 115 -1.79 -9.78 -12.99
CA ARG A 115 -0.43 -10.27 -12.72
C ARG A 115 -0.04 -10.15 -11.25
N PHE A 116 -0.66 -9.24 -10.52
CA PHE A 116 -0.26 -8.85 -9.17
C PHE A 116 -1.42 -8.86 -8.16
N GLY A 117 -2.49 -9.62 -8.44
CA GLY A 117 -3.69 -9.69 -7.60
C GLY A 117 -3.41 -10.06 -6.13
N ASN A 118 -2.30 -10.75 -5.89
CA ASN A 118 -1.88 -11.16 -4.55
C ASN A 118 -1.02 -10.11 -3.80
N ALA A 119 -0.51 -9.06 -4.47
CA ALA A 119 0.40 -8.11 -3.82
C ALA A 119 -0.21 -7.45 -2.58
N ARG A 120 -1.49 -7.08 -2.64
CA ARG A 120 -2.23 -6.52 -1.51
C ARG A 120 -2.37 -7.52 -0.35
N ARG A 121 -2.66 -8.80 -0.67
CA ARG A 121 -2.75 -9.85 0.35
C ARG A 121 -1.38 -10.07 1.00
N ILE A 122 -0.32 -10.14 0.22
CA ILE A 122 1.06 -10.27 0.71
C ILE A 122 1.41 -9.10 1.63
N ALA A 123 1.12 -7.85 1.22
CA ALA A 123 1.37 -6.68 2.05
C ALA A 123 0.61 -6.71 3.38
N LEU A 124 -0.66 -7.14 3.37
CA LEU A 124 -1.46 -7.31 4.58
C LEU A 124 -0.88 -8.39 5.49
N TRP A 125 -0.52 -9.56 4.95
CA TRP A 125 0.07 -10.63 5.74
C TRP A 125 1.42 -10.24 6.34
N LEU A 126 2.27 -9.53 5.60
CA LEU A 126 3.52 -8.99 6.11
C LEU A 126 3.30 -7.99 7.26
N ALA A 127 2.34 -7.09 7.11
CA ALA A 127 2.03 -6.13 8.16
C ALA A 127 1.46 -6.80 9.42
N VAL A 128 0.56 -7.79 9.26
CA VAL A 128 0.02 -8.58 10.38
C VAL A 128 1.14 -9.35 11.07
N SER A 129 2.04 -9.99 10.31
CA SER A 129 3.19 -10.69 10.90
C SER A 129 4.11 -9.76 11.66
N GLY A 130 4.42 -8.57 11.12
CA GLY A 130 5.22 -7.56 11.81
C GLY A 130 4.55 -7.09 13.10
N TRP A 131 3.24 -6.82 13.07
CA TRP A 131 2.48 -6.42 14.24
C TRP A 131 2.43 -7.53 15.31
N THR A 132 2.19 -8.78 14.92
CA THR A 132 2.18 -9.93 15.83
C THR A 132 3.53 -10.12 16.51
N LEU A 133 4.63 -10.07 15.75
CA LEU A 133 5.99 -10.14 16.29
C LEU A 133 6.26 -8.96 17.24
N GLY A 134 5.83 -7.75 16.89
CA GLY A 134 5.95 -6.59 17.78
C GLY A 134 5.19 -6.77 19.10
N ALA A 135 3.97 -7.34 19.06
CA ALA A 135 3.22 -7.66 20.27
C ALA A 135 3.94 -8.71 21.15
N VAL A 136 4.59 -9.70 20.54
CA VAL A 136 5.41 -10.68 21.27
C VAL A 136 6.61 -9.99 21.95
N HIS A 137 7.27 -9.04 21.30
CA HIS A 137 8.32 -8.24 21.93
C HIS A 137 7.83 -7.47 23.16
N LEU A 138 6.61 -6.92 23.11
CA LEU A 138 6.01 -6.24 24.26
C LEU A 138 5.83 -7.18 25.47
N LEU A 139 5.42 -8.42 25.23
CA LEU A 139 5.29 -9.43 26.27
C LEU A 139 6.64 -9.77 26.90
N PHE A 140 7.69 -9.94 26.10
CA PHE A 140 9.04 -10.19 26.63
C PHE A 140 9.59 -8.98 27.39
N TRP A 141 9.37 -7.77 26.88
CA TRP A 141 9.74 -6.54 27.57
C TRP A 141 9.06 -6.42 28.95
N ALA A 142 7.73 -6.66 29.01
CA ALA A 142 6.99 -6.64 30.28
C ALA A 142 7.52 -7.70 31.26
N ARG A 143 7.86 -8.89 30.76
CA ARG A 143 8.45 -9.95 31.58
C ARG A 143 9.84 -9.57 32.11
N ASP A 144 10.67 -8.94 31.29
CA ASP A 144 12.02 -8.54 31.70
C ASP A 144 11.98 -7.44 32.78
N LEU A 145 10.98 -6.54 32.73
CA LEU A 145 10.77 -5.52 33.78
C LEU A 145 10.27 -6.09 35.11
N THR A 146 9.61 -7.24 35.11
CA THR A 146 9.07 -7.87 36.33
C THR A 146 10.05 -8.85 36.99
N ARG A 147 11.20 -9.08 36.40
CA ARG A 147 12.25 -9.89 36.99
C ARG A 147 13.01 -9.06 38.03
N PRO A 148 13.06 -9.52 39.30
CA PRO A 148 13.83 -8.86 40.36
C PRO A 148 15.34 -8.94 40.10
#